data_4df2c1d2ffe3901d6a50cb38c69512db
#
_entry.id   4df2c1d2ffe3901d6a50cb38c69512db
#
_cell.length_a   1.000
_cell.length_b   1.000
_cell.length_c   1.000
_cell.angle_alpha   90.00
_cell.angle_beta   90.00
_cell.angle_gamma   90.00
#
_symmetry.space_group_name_H-M   'P 1'
#
loop_
_entity.id
_entity.type
_entity.pdbx_description
1 polymer ?
#
loop_
_entity_poly.entity_id
_entity_poly.type
_entity_poly.pdbx_seq_one_letter_code
_entity_poly.pdbx_strand_id
1 'polypeptide(L)'
;MPGAAADARWLALGAQLPGQADKPVWSLAISRAHPELMLAATQGVGILRSADSGVSWTQVTPSVEAGWVVRFDPQQPAVAYAGTQSSGLLKSTDEGKSWSDASSGLPPDVRSIDVLSGTLVAGTSRGVFDSTDLGASWHALGLADLDVSSVALLPKAGGFTLFAGVDNGTGAGGYLYQSEDLTGSWHVVKGTFPADATVASIAAAATPSGGSQPPVIAGTSQGLFRSDDRGLNWSPVSGLPAGDVNLVLFNQANPDQIYAASDTDLGNGGVFRSIDRGASWSALGAGLPARPRITALALQPSSPLQVIASYWNPTTGQAGTYRIPDTSAAVSGGNPSGAPAASVRPTAATQGSSLPSVVPRLRTPTSLSPSYAVALAVLAAVALFMALRRWRMRREDKRTYAP
;
A
#
# COMPACT_ATOMS: atom_id res chain seq x y z
N MET A 1 -1.61 40.10 7.00
CA MET A 1 -2.12 38.82 7.48
C MET A 1 -2.21 37.92 6.25
N PRO A 2 -1.33 36.91 6.03
CA PRO A 2 -1.60 35.90 5.01
C PRO A 2 -2.82 35.12 5.51
N GLY A 3 -3.86 35.06 4.65
CA GLY A 3 -5.06 34.29 4.94
C GLY A 3 -4.68 32.84 5.24
N ALA A 4 -5.14 32.32 6.37
CA ALA A 4 -5.07 30.90 6.68
C ALA A 4 -5.68 30.17 5.48
N ALA A 5 -4.90 29.33 4.81
CA ALA A 5 -5.43 28.39 3.84
C ALA A 5 -6.52 27.61 4.56
N ALA A 6 -7.74 27.66 4.05
CA ALA A 6 -8.84 26.89 4.59
C ALA A 6 -8.34 25.43 4.66
N ASP A 7 -8.37 24.82 5.85
CA ASP A 7 -7.92 23.45 6.06
C ASP A 7 -8.63 22.55 5.05
N ALA A 8 -7.86 21.97 4.12
CA ALA A 8 -8.41 21.10 3.11
C ALA A 8 -9.11 19.94 3.80
N ARG A 9 -10.35 19.65 3.40
CA ARG A 9 -11.16 18.60 3.98
C ARG A 9 -11.41 17.49 2.98
N TRP A 10 -11.44 16.27 3.48
CA TRP A 10 -11.89 15.11 2.74
C TRP A 10 -13.39 15.24 2.43
N LEU A 11 -13.73 15.11 1.17
CA LEU A 11 -15.11 15.16 0.67
C LEU A 11 -15.47 13.78 0.15
N ALA A 12 -16.66 13.31 0.51
CA ALA A 12 -17.17 12.04 -0.03
C ALA A 12 -17.27 12.13 -1.56
N LEU A 13 -16.83 11.10 -2.25
CA LEU A 13 -16.83 11.01 -3.70
C LEU A 13 -18.11 10.32 -4.14
N GLY A 14 -19.11 11.12 -4.59
CA GLY A 14 -20.31 10.63 -5.26
C GLY A 14 -21.22 9.71 -4.44
N ALA A 15 -22.11 8.99 -5.15
CA ALA A 15 -22.90 7.93 -4.59
C ALA A 15 -22.04 6.72 -4.21
N GLN A 16 -22.49 5.90 -3.26
CA GLN A 16 -21.85 4.63 -2.95
C GLN A 16 -21.63 3.81 -4.22
N LEU A 17 -20.47 3.17 -4.31
CA LEU A 17 -20.16 2.25 -5.39
C LEU A 17 -21.28 1.18 -5.47
N PRO A 18 -21.79 0.83 -6.65
CA PRO A 18 -22.87 -0.13 -6.82
C PRO A 18 -22.57 -1.44 -6.07
N GLY A 19 -23.49 -1.91 -5.24
CA GLY A 19 -23.36 -3.15 -4.48
C GLY A 19 -22.35 -3.11 -3.31
N GLN A 20 -21.86 -1.92 -2.93
CA GLN A 20 -20.77 -1.77 -1.96
C GLN A 20 -21.14 -1.10 -0.63
N ALA A 21 -22.38 -1.17 -0.19
CA ALA A 21 -22.77 -0.54 1.07
C ALA A 21 -21.90 -0.96 2.27
N ASP A 22 -21.26 -2.15 2.20
CA ASP A 22 -20.55 -2.80 3.31
C ASP A 22 -19.23 -3.49 2.92
N LYS A 23 -18.73 -3.27 1.69
CA LYS A 23 -17.57 -4.02 1.17
C LYS A 23 -16.41 -3.12 0.79
N PRO A 24 -15.15 -3.56 1.05
CA PRO A 24 -13.98 -2.74 0.76
C PRO A 24 -13.69 -2.61 -0.73
N VAL A 25 -13.12 -1.46 -1.09
CA VAL A 25 -12.32 -1.26 -2.30
C VAL A 25 -10.87 -1.56 -1.94
N TRP A 26 -10.29 -2.57 -2.57
CA TRP A 26 -8.91 -3.00 -2.28
C TRP A 26 -7.87 -2.23 -3.09
N SER A 27 -8.24 -1.76 -4.28
CA SER A 27 -7.32 -1.03 -5.15
C SER A 27 -8.09 -0.02 -6.01
N LEU A 28 -7.46 1.12 -6.25
CA LEU A 28 -7.89 2.17 -7.17
C LEU A 28 -6.79 2.44 -8.19
N ALA A 29 -7.15 2.57 -9.45
CA ALA A 29 -6.25 3.02 -10.50
C ALA A 29 -6.89 4.17 -11.27
N ILE A 30 -6.10 5.18 -11.61
CA ILE A 30 -6.54 6.35 -12.37
C ILE A 30 -5.68 6.43 -13.62
N SER A 31 -6.33 6.60 -14.76
CA SER A 31 -5.64 6.78 -16.04
C SER A 31 -4.86 8.09 -16.03
N ARG A 32 -3.59 8.03 -16.45
CA ARG A 32 -2.78 9.25 -16.61
C ARG A 32 -3.17 10.07 -17.82
N ALA A 33 -3.62 9.40 -18.90
CA ALA A 33 -4.03 10.05 -20.13
C ALA A 33 -5.44 10.65 -19.99
N HIS A 34 -6.31 9.99 -19.23
CA HIS A 34 -7.70 10.36 -19.02
C HIS A 34 -7.99 10.36 -17.51
N PRO A 35 -7.63 11.44 -16.76
CA PRO A 35 -7.76 11.47 -15.30
C PRO A 35 -9.19 11.28 -14.76
N GLU A 36 -10.20 11.51 -15.57
CA GLU A 36 -11.60 11.22 -15.24
C GLU A 36 -11.91 9.71 -15.24
N LEU A 37 -11.04 8.91 -15.87
CA LEU A 37 -11.19 7.47 -15.96
C LEU A 37 -10.54 6.78 -14.76
N MET A 38 -11.35 6.02 -14.03
CA MET A 38 -10.95 5.31 -12.83
C MET A 38 -11.39 3.85 -12.87
N LEU A 39 -10.58 2.98 -12.28
CA LEU A 39 -10.91 1.58 -12.03
C LEU A 39 -10.83 1.30 -10.53
N ALA A 40 -11.71 0.44 -10.04
CA ALA A 40 -11.72 -0.03 -8.65
C ALA A 40 -11.82 -1.55 -8.60
N ALA A 41 -10.91 -2.19 -7.87
CA ALA A 41 -11.00 -3.60 -7.49
C ALA A 41 -11.71 -3.71 -6.15
N THR A 42 -12.74 -4.53 -6.08
CA THR A 42 -13.68 -4.54 -4.95
C THR A 42 -13.94 -5.94 -4.44
N GLN A 43 -14.32 -6.05 -3.18
CA GLN A 43 -14.86 -7.28 -2.61
C GLN A 43 -16.33 -7.44 -3.02
N GLY A 44 -16.67 -8.56 -3.65
CA GLY A 44 -18.06 -8.96 -3.91
C GLY A 44 -18.74 -8.33 -5.11
N VAL A 45 -18.06 -7.39 -5.84
CA VAL A 45 -18.60 -6.77 -7.07
C VAL A 45 -17.59 -6.83 -8.23
N GLY A 46 -16.39 -7.39 -7.99
CA GLY A 46 -15.34 -7.49 -9.00
C GLY A 46 -14.70 -6.15 -9.32
N ILE A 47 -14.63 -5.82 -10.62
CA ILE A 47 -14.02 -4.58 -11.10
C ILE A 47 -15.11 -3.60 -11.51
N LEU A 48 -14.97 -2.38 -10.99
CA LEU A 48 -15.82 -1.23 -11.34
C LEU A 48 -15.03 -0.23 -12.17
N ARG A 49 -15.71 0.46 -13.07
CA ARG A 49 -15.19 1.53 -13.93
C ARG A 49 -16.01 2.79 -13.76
N SER A 50 -15.32 3.93 -13.61
CA SER A 50 -15.89 5.27 -13.69
C SER A 50 -15.27 6.00 -14.90
N ALA A 51 -16.04 6.84 -15.56
CA ALA A 51 -15.59 7.73 -16.62
C ALA A 51 -15.88 9.21 -16.30
N ASP A 52 -16.18 9.52 -15.03
CA ASP A 52 -16.61 10.84 -14.55
C ASP A 52 -15.95 11.21 -13.20
N SER A 53 -14.68 10.80 -13.03
CA SER A 53 -13.90 11.06 -11.80
C SER A 53 -14.52 10.48 -10.54
N GLY A 54 -15.16 9.31 -10.65
CA GLY A 54 -15.72 8.57 -9.52
C GLY A 54 -17.12 9.03 -9.10
N VAL A 55 -17.79 9.89 -9.88
CA VAL A 55 -19.17 10.32 -9.59
C VAL A 55 -20.15 9.18 -9.82
N SER A 56 -19.96 8.41 -10.90
CA SER A 56 -20.72 7.19 -11.17
C SER A 56 -19.80 6.02 -11.52
N TRP A 57 -20.27 4.80 -11.25
CA TRP A 57 -19.51 3.58 -11.45
C TRP A 57 -20.35 2.50 -12.12
N THR A 58 -19.74 1.73 -13.01
CA THR A 58 -20.35 0.60 -13.71
C THR A 58 -19.52 -0.66 -13.43
N GLN A 59 -20.17 -1.76 -13.11
CA GLN A 59 -19.53 -3.08 -13.01
C GLN A 59 -19.15 -3.55 -14.42
N VAL A 60 -17.87 -3.87 -14.63
CA VAL A 60 -17.33 -4.29 -15.94
C VAL A 60 -16.89 -5.76 -15.98
N THR A 61 -16.95 -6.46 -14.84
CA THR A 61 -16.63 -7.90 -14.72
C THR A 61 -17.70 -8.62 -13.90
N PRO A 62 -18.92 -8.81 -14.43
CA PRO A 62 -20.03 -9.38 -13.66
C PRO A 62 -19.82 -10.84 -13.21
N SER A 63 -18.90 -11.57 -13.85
CA SER A 63 -18.53 -12.95 -13.47
C SER A 63 -17.45 -13.05 -12.40
N VAL A 64 -16.88 -11.92 -11.95
CA VAL A 64 -15.81 -11.86 -10.95
C VAL A 64 -16.37 -11.34 -9.64
N GLU A 65 -16.28 -12.15 -8.58
CA GLU A 65 -16.80 -11.76 -7.26
C GLU A 65 -15.85 -10.79 -6.51
N ALA A 66 -14.53 -11.00 -6.63
CA ALA A 66 -13.56 -10.18 -5.90
C ALA A 66 -12.32 -9.87 -6.73
N GLY A 67 -11.99 -8.57 -6.82
CA GLY A 67 -10.72 -8.07 -7.33
C GLY A 67 -9.82 -7.63 -6.19
N TRP A 68 -8.51 -7.94 -6.31
CA TRP A 68 -7.49 -7.51 -5.36
C TRP A 68 -6.80 -6.23 -5.81
N VAL A 69 -6.43 -6.16 -7.08
CA VAL A 69 -5.61 -5.09 -7.63
C VAL A 69 -6.06 -4.70 -9.03
N VAL A 70 -5.99 -3.41 -9.33
CA VAL A 70 -6.12 -2.85 -10.69
C VAL A 70 -4.97 -1.92 -10.99
N ARG A 71 -4.47 -1.94 -12.24
CA ARG A 71 -3.40 -1.08 -12.72
C ARG A 71 -3.65 -0.69 -14.17
N PHE A 72 -3.45 0.57 -14.53
CA PHE A 72 -3.23 0.96 -15.92
C PHE A 72 -1.77 0.75 -16.31
N ASP A 73 -1.53 0.35 -17.53
CA ASP A 73 -0.18 0.35 -18.09
C ASP A 73 0.29 1.80 -18.26
N PRO A 74 1.44 2.19 -17.66
CA PRO A 74 1.89 3.57 -17.71
C PRO A 74 2.34 4.02 -19.12
N GLN A 75 2.63 3.09 -20.03
CA GLN A 75 3.07 3.35 -21.40
C GLN A 75 1.96 3.15 -22.43
N GLN A 76 0.96 2.35 -22.11
CA GLN A 76 -0.19 2.04 -22.96
C GLN A 76 -1.50 2.39 -22.25
N PRO A 77 -1.95 3.65 -22.28
CA PRO A 77 -3.07 4.12 -21.44
C PRO A 77 -4.40 3.38 -21.67
N ALA A 78 -4.58 2.75 -22.83
CA ALA A 78 -5.76 1.93 -23.11
C ALA A 78 -5.69 0.55 -22.44
N VAL A 79 -4.50 0.11 -22.00
CA VAL A 79 -4.30 -1.20 -21.39
C VAL A 79 -4.42 -1.09 -19.87
N ALA A 80 -5.16 -2.03 -19.30
CA ALA A 80 -5.26 -2.18 -17.86
C ALA A 80 -5.23 -3.67 -17.48
N TYR A 81 -4.79 -3.93 -16.25
CA TYR A 81 -4.71 -5.26 -15.66
C TYR A 81 -5.49 -5.29 -14.34
N ALA A 82 -6.14 -6.42 -14.07
CA ALA A 82 -6.83 -6.66 -12.82
C ALA A 82 -6.52 -8.05 -12.28
N GLY A 83 -5.92 -8.08 -11.09
CA GLY A 83 -5.70 -9.30 -10.32
C GLY A 83 -6.94 -9.63 -9.49
N THR A 84 -7.35 -10.89 -9.49
CA THR A 84 -8.57 -11.35 -8.83
C THR A 84 -8.26 -12.40 -7.76
N GLN A 85 -9.26 -12.70 -6.93
CA GLN A 85 -9.15 -13.71 -5.89
C GLN A 85 -9.18 -15.15 -6.43
N SER A 86 -9.91 -15.39 -7.52
CA SER A 86 -10.18 -16.76 -7.99
C SER A 86 -10.21 -16.92 -9.51
N SER A 87 -10.12 -15.81 -10.26
CA SER A 87 -10.19 -15.80 -11.73
C SER A 87 -8.87 -15.38 -12.37
N GLY A 88 -7.75 -15.42 -11.62
CA GLY A 88 -6.44 -15.08 -12.13
C GLY A 88 -6.29 -13.60 -12.45
N LEU A 89 -5.61 -13.32 -13.56
CA LEU A 89 -5.38 -12.00 -14.10
C LEU A 89 -6.29 -11.74 -15.30
N LEU A 90 -6.93 -10.59 -15.28
CA LEU A 90 -7.69 -10.07 -16.41
C LEU A 90 -6.92 -8.91 -17.07
N LYS A 91 -7.03 -8.80 -18.40
CA LYS A 91 -6.48 -7.72 -19.21
C LYS A 91 -7.58 -7.01 -19.99
N SER A 92 -7.53 -5.70 -19.99
CA SER A 92 -8.32 -4.82 -20.87
C SER A 92 -7.40 -4.13 -21.85
N THR A 93 -7.88 -3.89 -23.07
CA THR A 93 -7.19 -3.09 -24.12
C THR A 93 -8.04 -1.91 -24.59
N ASP A 94 -9.12 -1.62 -23.88
CA ASP A 94 -10.13 -0.60 -24.21
C ASP A 94 -10.47 0.30 -23.02
N GLU A 95 -9.46 0.64 -22.20
CA GLU A 95 -9.60 1.49 -21.02
C GLU A 95 -10.51 0.90 -19.93
N GLY A 96 -10.50 -0.42 -19.78
CA GLY A 96 -11.30 -1.11 -18.77
C GLY A 96 -12.78 -1.29 -19.10
N LYS A 97 -13.21 -1.11 -20.35
CA LYS A 97 -14.60 -1.32 -20.75
C LYS A 97 -14.92 -2.81 -20.86
N SER A 98 -14.00 -3.58 -21.43
CA SER A 98 -14.09 -5.04 -21.51
C SER A 98 -12.81 -5.72 -21.04
N TRP A 99 -12.91 -6.98 -20.61
CA TRP A 99 -11.84 -7.73 -20.00
C TRP A 99 -11.76 -9.14 -20.58
N SER A 100 -10.54 -9.63 -20.79
CA SER A 100 -10.24 -10.99 -21.22
C SER A 100 -9.28 -11.65 -20.22
N ASP A 101 -9.31 -12.97 -20.16
CA ASP A 101 -8.36 -13.75 -19.37
C ASP A 101 -6.93 -13.57 -19.90
N ALA A 102 -5.99 -13.32 -18.99
CA ALA A 102 -4.55 -13.18 -19.22
C ALA A 102 -3.76 -14.00 -18.20
N SER A 103 -4.28 -15.13 -17.75
CA SER A 103 -3.75 -15.93 -16.65
C SER A 103 -2.87 -17.09 -17.08
N SER A 104 -2.52 -17.23 -18.37
CA SER A 104 -1.75 -18.39 -18.87
C SER A 104 -0.44 -18.58 -18.11
N GLY A 105 -0.38 -19.59 -17.24
CA GLY A 105 0.75 -19.86 -16.36
C GLY A 105 0.67 -19.25 -14.96
N LEU A 106 -0.37 -18.46 -14.63
CA LEU A 106 -0.58 -17.88 -13.29
C LEU A 106 -1.48 -18.76 -12.41
N PRO A 107 -1.27 -18.72 -11.08
CA PRO A 107 -2.28 -19.15 -10.13
C PRO A 107 -3.54 -18.27 -10.18
N PRO A 108 -4.71 -18.79 -9.72
CA PRO A 108 -5.95 -18.03 -9.78
C PRO A 108 -6.05 -16.83 -8.82
N ASP A 109 -5.22 -16.79 -7.78
CA ASP A 109 -5.20 -15.72 -6.78
C ASP A 109 -4.03 -14.77 -7.05
N VAL A 110 -4.32 -13.62 -7.69
CA VAL A 110 -3.33 -12.58 -8.06
C VAL A 110 -3.56 -11.34 -7.20
N ARG A 111 -2.67 -11.10 -6.24
CA ARG A 111 -2.83 -10.08 -5.20
C ARG A 111 -2.19 -8.75 -5.50
N SER A 112 -1.08 -8.77 -6.21
CA SER A 112 -0.31 -7.58 -6.54
C SER A 112 0.22 -7.66 -7.96
N ILE A 113 0.26 -6.51 -8.64
CA ILE A 113 0.81 -6.39 -9.99
C ILE A 113 1.62 -5.11 -10.05
N ASP A 114 2.79 -5.17 -10.65
CA ASP A 114 3.50 -3.98 -11.10
C ASP A 114 3.86 -4.09 -12.58
N VAL A 115 3.85 -2.94 -13.26
CA VAL A 115 4.01 -2.83 -14.71
C VAL A 115 5.03 -1.75 -15.01
N LEU A 116 6.12 -2.10 -15.66
CA LEU A 116 7.16 -1.14 -16.03
C LEU A 116 7.86 -1.56 -17.32
N SER A 117 7.90 -0.67 -18.31
CA SER A 117 8.62 -0.87 -19.59
C SER A 117 8.25 -2.16 -20.33
N GLY A 118 6.96 -2.53 -20.30
CA GLY A 118 6.45 -3.74 -20.95
C GLY A 118 6.65 -5.02 -20.16
N THR A 119 7.36 -4.97 -19.04
CA THR A 119 7.50 -6.08 -18.10
C THR A 119 6.43 -6.00 -17.04
N LEU A 120 5.76 -7.11 -16.76
CA LEU A 120 4.82 -7.28 -15.67
C LEU A 120 5.41 -8.23 -14.63
N VAL A 121 5.15 -7.94 -13.36
CA VAL A 121 5.40 -8.85 -12.25
C VAL A 121 4.14 -8.99 -11.41
N ALA A 122 3.79 -10.22 -11.09
CA ALA A 122 2.62 -10.56 -10.28
C ALA A 122 3.03 -11.25 -8.98
N GLY A 123 2.51 -10.75 -7.86
CA GLY A 123 2.54 -11.41 -6.56
C GLY A 123 1.26 -12.23 -6.38
N THR A 124 1.42 -13.50 -6.04
CA THR A 124 0.33 -14.47 -5.91
C THR A 124 0.42 -15.22 -4.58
N SER A 125 -0.60 -16.00 -4.26
CA SER A 125 -0.55 -16.92 -3.10
C SER A 125 0.45 -18.06 -3.26
N ARG A 126 1.14 -18.18 -4.39
CA ARG A 126 2.10 -19.24 -4.72
C ARG A 126 3.46 -18.73 -5.23
N GLY A 127 3.80 -17.49 -4.91
CA GLY A 127 5.08 -16.90 -5.29
C GLY A 127 4.95 -15.74 -6.28
N VAL A 128 6.08 -15.40 -6.90
CA VAL A 128 6.21 -14.31 -7.88
C VAL A 128 6.28 -14.89 -9.28
N PHE A 129 5.60 -14.23 -10.21
CA PHE A 129 5.59 -14.55 -11.63
C PHE A 129 5.92 -13.30 -12.45
N ASP A 130 6.56 -13.47 -13.61
CA ASP A 130 6.81 -12.40 -14.56
C ASP A 130 6.22 -12.69 -15.94
N SER A 131 5.98 -11.63 -16.70
CA SER A 131 5.62 -11.67 -18.12
C SER A 131 6.37 -10.56 -18.85
N THR A 132 6.96 -10.88 -19.98
CA THR A 132 7.64 -9.94 -20.89
C THR A 132 6.89 -9.76 -22.20
N ASP A 133 5.70 -10.36 -22.32
CA ASP A 133 4.82 -10.32 -23.51
C ASP A 133 3.45 -9.67 -23.20
N LEU A 134 3.45 -8.71 -22.26
CA LEU A 134 2.26 -7.95 -21.87
C LEU A 134 1.13 -8.83 -21.30
N GLY A 135 1.48 -9.90 -20.60
CA GLY A 135 0.55 -10.80 -19.93
C GLY A 135 0.01 -11.92 -20.82
N ALA A 136 0.58 -12.17 -21.99
CA ALA A 136 0.16 -13.28 -22.84
C ALA A 136 0.62 -14.64 -22.27
N SER A 137 1.80 -14.67 -21.62
CA SER A 137 2.30 -15.83 -20.89
C SER A 137 3.04 -15.40 -19.62
N TRP A 138 3.07 -16.29 -18.63
CA TRP A 138 3.68 -16.04 -17.34
C TRP A 138 4.64 -17.15 -16.96
N HIS A 139 5.76 -16.78 -16.34
CA HIS A 139 6.79 -17.67 -15.86
C HIS A 139 6.97 -17.52 -14.37
N ALA A 140 7.17 -18.63 -13.66
CA ALA A 140 7.49 -18.59 -12.24
C ALA A 140 8.88 -17.97 -12.02
N LEU A 141 8.90 -16.86 -11.28
CA LEU A 141 10.13 -16.12 -10.98
C LEU A 141 10.71 -16.49 -9.61
N GLY A 142 10.05 -17.33 -8.85
CA GLY A 142 10.53 -17.83 -7.55
C GLY A 142 9.59 -17.53 -6.39
N LEU A 143 10.13 -17.68 -5.17
CA LEU A 143 9.39 -17.61 -3.91
C LEU A 143 8.21 -18.58 -3.88
N ALA A 144 8.41 -19.78 -4.45
CA ALA A 144 7.37 -20.80 -4.59
C ALA A 144 6.70 -21.11 -3.25
N ASP A 145 5.37 -21.26 -3.27
CA ASP A 145 4.52 -21.55 -2.12
C ASP A 145 4.51 -20.47 -1.00
N LEU A 146 5.09 -19.30 -1.27
CA LEU A 146 4.99 -18.14 -0.40
C LEU A 146 3.83 -17.24 -0.84
N ASP A 147 3.16 -16.66 0.15
CA ASP A 147 2.06 -15.73 -0.03
C ASP A 147 2.61 -14.31 -0.26
N VAL A 148 2.63 -13.87 -1.53
CA VAL A 148 3.19 -12.57 -1.93
C VAL A 148 2.11 -11.51 -1.95
N SER A 149 2.13 -10.64 -0.96
CA SER A 149 1.15 -9.55 -0.77
C SER A 149 1.42 -8.33 -1.62
N SER A 150 2.69 -8.04 -1.93
CA SER A 150 3.08 -6.86 -2.72
C SER A 150 4.32 -7.12 -3.56
N VAL A 151 4.38 -6.53 -4.75
CA VAL A 151 5.56 -6.51 -5.63
C VAL A 151 5.84 -5.11 -6.13
N ALA A 152 7.12 -4.80 -6.39
CA ALA A 152 7.53 -3.54 -6.99
C ALA A 152 8.75 -3.73 -7.91
N LEU A 153 8.74 -3.03 -9.03
CA LEU A 153 9.81 -2.93 -10.00
C LEU A 153 10.54 -1.59 -9.85
N LEU A 154 11.83 -1.61 -9.60
CA LEU A 154 12.68 -0.43 -9.59
C LEU A 154 13.61 -0.47 -10.79
N PRO A 155 13.51 0.47 -11.74
CA PRO A 155 14.36 0.46 -12.93
C PRO A 155 15.82 0.69 -12.56
N LYS A 156 16.73 -0.03 -13.25
CA LYS A 156 18.17 0.19 -13.22
C LYS A 156 18.76 0.05 -14.63
N ALA A 157 20.00 0.47 -14.81
CA ALA A 157 20.71 0.25 -16.06
C ALA A 157 20.76 -1.25 -16.40
N GLY A 158 20.18 -1.62 -17.54
CA GLY A 158 20.17 -3.00 -18.03
C GLY A 158 19.11 -3.92 -17.39
N GLY A 159 18.10 -3.37 -16.66
CA GLY A 159 17.02 -4.20 -16.08
C GLY A 159 16.31 -3.57 -14.90
N PHE A 160 15.99 -4.40 -13.93
CA PHE A 160 15.20 -4.02 -12.75
C PHE A 160 15.80 -4.59 -11.48
N THR A 161 15.62 -3.90 -10.36
CA THR A 161 15.62 -4.49 -9.02
C THR A 161 14.16 -4.78 -8.65
N LEU A 162 13.89 -5.97 -8.18
CA LEU A 162 12.56 -6.42 -7.80
C LEU A 162 12.45 -6.51 -6.29
N PHE A 163 11.30 -6.15 -5.77
CA PHE A 163 10.94 -6.33 -4.36
C PHE A 163 9.67 -7.16 -4.26
N ALA A 164 9.62 -8.03 -3.27
CA ALA A 164 8.44 -8.83 -2.94
C ALA A 164 8.21 -8.83 -1.43
N GLY A 165 7.06 -8.36 -1.00
CA GLY A 165 6.57 -8.49 0.36
C GLY A 165 5.84 -9.82 0.50
N VAL A 166 6.23 -10.60 1.51
CA VAL A 166 5.67 -11.92 1.78
C VAL A 166 4.99 -11.93 3.14
N ASP A 167 3.76 -12.43 3.17
CA ASP A 167 3.05 -12.78 4.39
C ASP A 167 3.27 -14.27 4.68
N ASN A 168 3.78 -14.61 5.86
CA ASN A 168 3.99 -16.01 6.22
C ASN A 168 2.71 -16.76 6.64
N GLY A 169 1.55 -16.08 6.60
CA GLY A 169 0.23 -16.66 6.85
C GLY A 169 -0.01 -17.11 8.30
N THR A 170 0.94 -16.89 9.20
CA THR A 170 0.83 -17.30 10.62
C THR A 170 0.40 -16.13 11.51
N GLY A 171 0.34 -14.91 10.97
CA GLY A 171 0.17 -13.68 11.74
C GLY A 171 1.40 -13.31 12.58
N ALA A 172 2.50 -14.03 12.43
CA ALA A 172 3.75 -13.84 13.17
C ALA A 172 4.84 -13.19 12.31
N GLY A 173 4.42 -12.34 11.34
CA GLY A 173 5.34 -11.58 10.51
C GLY A 173 5.50 -12.12 9.09
N GLY A 174 6.23 -11.36 8.29
CA GLY A 174 6.54 -11.63 6.90
C GLY A 174 7.97 -11.26 6.61
N TYR A 175 8.32 -11.27 5.35
CA TYR A 175 9.66 -10.91 4.90
C TYR A 175 9.60 -9.98 3.69
N LEU A 176 10.58 -9.10 3.59
CA LEU A 176 10.89 -8.40 2.36
C LEU A 176 11.99 -9.15 1.61
N TYR A 177 11.69 -9.55 0.39
CA TYR A 177 12.65 -10.16 -0.51
C TYR A 177 13.06 -9.16 -1.60
N GLN A 178 14.29 -9.28 -2.06
CA GLN A 178 14.85 -8.51 -3.15
C GLN A 178 15.51 -9.45 -4.16
N SER A 179 15.35 -9.14 -5.45
CA SER A 179 16.09 -9.76 -6.55
C SER A 179 16.66 -8.68 -7.45
N GLU A 180 17.89 -8.90 -7.95
CA GLU A 180 18.57 -7.92 -8.79
C GLU A 180 18.23 -8.06 -10.28
N ASP A 181 17.45 -9.06 -10.63
CA ASP A 181 17.08 -9.35 -12.02
C ASP A 181 15.83 -10.26 -12.09
N LEU A 182 15.43 -10.61 -13.32
CA LEU A 182 14.33 -11.55 -13.58
C LEU A 182 14.80 -13.02 -13.65
N THR A 183 15.89 -13.39 -12.98
CA THR A 183 16.38 -14.79 -12.98
C THR A 183 15.84 -15.64 -11.84
N GLY A 184 15.06 -15.02 -10.92
CA GLY A 184 14.50 -15.74 -9.78
C GLY A 184 15.46 -15.93 -8.61
N SER A 185 16.59 -15.23 -8.60
CA SER A 185 17.54 -15.23 -7.48
C SER A 185 17.10 -14.24 -6.40
N TRP A 186 16.45 -14.75 -5.36
CA TRP A 186 15.91 -13.93 -4.28
C TRP A 186 16.75 -14.02 -3.00
N HIS A 187 16.88 -12.91 -2.32
CA HIS A 187 17.47 -12.86 -0.97
C HIS A 187 16.56 -12.06 -0.03
N VAL A 188 16.55 -12.47 1.24
CA VAL A 188 15.82 -11.75 2.29
C VAL A 188 16.55 -10.47 2.61
N VAL A 189 15.83 -9.35 2.63
CA VAL A 189 16.34 -8.07 3.13
C VAL A 189 16.62 -8.19 4.62
N LYS A 190 17.84 -7.81 5.02
CA LYS A 190 18.35 -7.95 6.40
C LYS A 190 18.67 -6.57 6.99
N GLY A 191 19.25 -6.56 8.19
CA GLY A 191 19.70 -5.36 8.87
C GLY A 191 18.62 -4.76 9.75
N THR A 192 18.35 -3.48 9.57
CA THR A 192 17.34 -2.75 10.37
C THR A 192 15.89 -2.97 9.92
N PHE A 193 15.68 -3.69 8.80
CA PHE A 193 14.33 -4.09 8.39
C PHE A 193 13.83 -5.20 9.33
N PRO A 194 12.65 -5.06 9.93
CA PRO A 194 12.17 -6.04 10.90
C PRO A 194 11.85 -7.38 10.23
N ALA A 195 12.38 -8.46 10.80
CA ALA A 195 12.26 -9.81 10.24
C ALA A 195 10.87 -10.42 10.40
N ASP A 196 10.02 -9.81 11.23
CA ASP A 196 8.68 -10.29 11.58
C ASP A 196 7.56 -9.32 11.17
N ALA A 197 7.88 -8.31 10.35
CA ALA A 197 6.88 -7.38 9.83
C ALA A 197 6.24 -7.90 8.54
N THR A 198 4.92 -7.97 8.50
CA THR A 198 4.19 -8.14 7.24
C THR A 198 4.37 -6.92 6.36
N VAL A 199 4.77 -7.11 5.12
CA VAL A 199 4.98 -6.03 4.14
C VAL A 199 3.72 -5.88 3.30
N ALA A 200 2.91 -4.88 3.60
CA ALA A 200 1.63 -4.66 2.93
C ALA A 200 1.75 -3.93 1.60
N SER A 201 2.72 -3.03 1.49
CA SER A 201 2.89 -2.20 0.30
C SER A 201 4.36 -1.83 0.09
N ILE A 202 4.82 -1.89 -1.14
CA ILE A 202 6.14 -1.42 -1.56
C ILE A 202 5.94 -0.40 -2.68
N ALA A 203 6.58 0.75 -2.54
CA ALA A 203 6.56 1.78 -3.56
C ALA A 203 7.98 2.15 -4.00
N ALA A 204 8.17 2.20 -5.30
CA ALA A 204 9.38 2.67 -5.93
C ALA A 204 9.01 3.66 -7.05
N ALA A 205 9.89 4.58 -7.36
CA ALA A 205 9.71 5.52 -8.46
C ALA A 205 10.92 5.53 -9.37
N ALA A 206 10.69 5.80 -10.65
CA ALA A 206 11.76 6.00 -11.61
C ALA A 206 12.57 7.26 -11.25
N THR A 207 13.87 7.23 -11.51
CA THR A 207 14.72 8.41 -11.35
C THR A 207 14.35 9.46 -12.38
N PRO A 208 14.00 10.69 -11.98
CA PRO A 208 13.79 11.78 -12.90
C PRO A 208 15.06 12.08 -13.70
N SER A 209 14.92 12.53 -14.95
CA SER A 209 16.05 12.92 -15.78
C SER A 209 16.91 13.98 -15.08
N GLY A 210 18.19 13.66 -14.85
CA GLY A 210 19.13 14.54 -14.15
C GLY A 210 18.92 14.65 -12.63
N GLY A 211 17.98 13.90 -12.06
CA GLY A 211 17.69 13.86 -10.63
C GLY A 211 18.43 12.75 -9.88
N SER A 212 18.42 12.82 -8.54
CA SER A 212 18.87 11.74 -7.68
C SER A 212 17.81 10.62 -7.63
N GLN A 213 18.27 9.38 -7.45
CA GLN A 213 17.39 8.20 -7.28
C GLN A 213 16.36 8.46 -6.17
N PRO A 214 15.06 8.29 -6.41
CA PRO A 214 14.06 8.31 -5.37
C PRO A 214 14.27 7.13 -4.39
N PRO A 215 13.87 7.27 -3.13
CA PRO A 215 13.93 6.16 -2.18
C PRO A 215 12.98 5.04 -2.58
N VAL A 216 13.23 3.83 -2.06
CA VAL A 216 12.23 2.77 -1.99
C VAL A 216 11.57 2.83 -0.61
N ILE A 217 10.25 2.75 -0.58
CA ILE A 217 9.46 2.85 0.66
C ILE A 217 8.66 1.57 0.84
N ALA A 218 8.68 1.01 2.04
CA ALA A 218 7.89 -0.15 2.41
C ALA A 218 6.95 0.17 3.59
N GLY A 219 5.66 -0.02 3.38
CA GLY A 219 4.64 0.02 4.43
C GLY A 219 4.46 -1.35 5.05
N THR A 220 4.54 -1.43 6.36
CA THR A 220 4.55 -2.68 7.11
C THR A 220 3.64 -2.64 8.33
N SER A 221 3.40 -3.81 8.94
CA SER A 221 2.71 -3.92 10.24
C SER A 221 3.46 -3.28 11.41
N GLN A 222 4.71 -2.85 11.20
CA GLN A 222 5.53 -2.15 12.21
C GLN A 222 5.87 -0.71 11.81
N GLY A 223 5.12 -0.13 10.89
CA GLY A 223 5.31 1.23 10.41
C GLY A 223 5.93 1.30 9.02
N LEU A 224 6.55 2.44 8.73
CA LEU A 224 7.11 2.75 7.43
C LEU A 224 8.64 2.61 7.46
N PHE A 225 9.18 1.99 6.42
CA PHE A 225 10.64 1.84 6.23
C PHE A 225 11.06 2.44 4.90
N ARG A 226 12.26 3.03 4.89
CA ARG A 226 12.84 3.73 3.74
C ARG A 226 14.23 3.22 3.44
N SER A 227 14.52 3.05 2.16
CA SER A 227 15.85 2.80 1.63
C SER A 227 16.24 3.87 0.62
N ASP A 228 17.41 4.47 0.78
CA ASP A 228 17.98 5.46 -0.14
C ASP A 228 19.01 4.85 -1.09
N ASP A 229 19.32 3.58 -0.96
CA ASP A 229 20.36 2.85 -1.66
C ASP A 229 19.82 1.62 -2.42
N ARG A 230 18.61 1.74 -2.97
CA ARG A 230 17.95 0.73 -3.81
C ARG A 230 17.62 -0.57 -3.06
N GLY A 231 17.36 -0.49 -1.76
CA GLY A 231 16.95 -1.63 -0.93
C GLY A 231 18.08 -2.35 -0.23
N LEU A 232 19.34 -1.87 -0.33
CA LEU A 232 20.47 -2.48 0.35
C LEU A 232 20.42 -2.25 1.87
N ASN A 233 20.06 -1.03 2.27
CA ASN A 233 19.87 -0.66 3.67
C ASN A 233 18.52 0.02 3.87
N TRP A 234 17.89 -0.26 5.01
CA TRP A 234 16.58 0.28 5.36
C TRP A 234 16.64 0.97 6.71
N SER A 235 15.88 2.04 6.84
CA SER A 235 15.74 2.79 8.08
C SER A 235 14.28 3.00 8.41
N PRO A 236 13.88 2.91 9.69
CA PRO A 236 12.52 3.25 10.09
C PRO A 236 12.26 4.74 9.87
N VAL A 237 11.07 5.07 9.42
CA VAL A 237 10.61 6.44 9.19
C VAL A 237 9.84 6.92 10.40
N SER A 238 10.18 8.11 10.90
CA SER A 238 9.45 8.80 11.97
C SER A 238 8.40 9.77 11.43
N GLY A 239 7.50 10.23 12.31
CA GLY A 239 6.49 11.24 11.95
C GLY A 239 5.14 10.69 11.50
N LEU A 240 4.99 9.37 11.43
CA LEU A 240 3.68 8.71 11.33
C LEU A 240 3.24 8.18 12.70
N PRO A 241 1.94 8.00 12.93
CA PRO A 241 1.47 7.27 14.11
C PRO A 241 2.05 5.87 14.15
N ALA A 242 2.29 5.36 15.35
CA ALA A 242 2.68 3.95 15.51
C ALA A 242 1.54 3.04 15.07
N GLY A 243 1.86 2.00 14.30
CA GLY A 243 0.90 1.01 13.80
C GLY A 243 1.17 0.64 12.35
N ASP A 244 0.20 -0.05 11.77
CA ASP A 244 0.28 -0.57 10.41
C ASP A 244 0.28 0.56 9.38
N VAL A 245 1.19 0.49 8.42
CA VAL A 245 1.17 1.29 7.19
C VAL A 245 0.83 0.38 6.03
N ASN A 246 -0.42 0.48 5.57
CA ASN A 246 -0.98 -0.48 4.61
C ASN A 246 -0.69 -0.12 3.16
N LEU A 247 -0.55 1.17 2.87
CA LEU A 247 -0.40 1.67 1.51
C LEU A 247 0.64 2.77 1.45
N VAL A 248 1.47 2.71 0.41
CA VAL A 248 2.42 3.77 0.06
C VAL A 248 2.38 3.97 -1.45
N LEU A 249 2.39 5.22 -1.88
CA LEU A 249 2.51 5.54 -3.29
C LEU A 249 3.25 6.85 -3.54
N PHE A 250 3.97 6.92 -4.67
CA PHE A 250 4.62 8.12 -5.16
C PHE A 250 3.71 8.91 -6.10
N ASN A 251 3.80 10.22 -6.02
CA ASN A 251 3.40 11.05 -7.15
C ASN A 251 4.44 10.88 -8.27
N GLN A 252 4.09 10.14 -9.30
CA GLN A 252 5.01 9.83 -10.40
C GLN A 252 5.43 11.07 -11.22
N ALA A 253 4.65 12.17 -11.16
CA ALA A 253 5.02 13.44 -11.77
C ALA A 253 6.00 14.25 -10.90
N ASN A 254 6.01 13.99 -9.59
CA ASN A 254 6.92 14.60 -8.62
C ASN A 254 7.29 13.57 -7.54
N PRO A 255 8.37 12.78 -7.72
CA PRO A 255 8.77 11.73 -6.77
C PRO A 255 9.20 12.23 -5.39
N ASP A 256 9.30 13.55 -5.17
CA ASP A 256 9.50 14.11 -3.83
C ASP A 256 8.22 14.05 -2.99
N GLN A 257 7.07 13.90 -3.65
CA GLN A 257 5.77 13.74 -3.00
C GLN A 257 5.42 12.26 -2.85
N ILE A 258 5.22 11.85 -1.60
CA ILE A 258 4.88 10.48 -1.23
C ILE A 258 3.65 10.51 -0.32
N TYR A 259 2.77 9.55 -0.48
CA TYR A 259 1.57 9.39 0.33
C TYR A 259 1.58 8.03 0.99
N ALA A 260 1.16 7.99 2.24
CA ALA A 260 1.03 6.77 3.02
C ALA A 260 -0.32 6.72 3.73
N ALA A 261 -0.89 5.53 3.85
CA ALA A 261 -2.04 5.29 4.70
C ALA A 261 -1.63 4.45 5.90
N SER A 262 -1.93 4.96 7.07
CA SER A 262 -1.71 4.26 8.33
C SER A 262 -3.05 3.87 8.96
N ASP A 263 -3.13 2.63 9.40
CA ASP A 263 -4.25 2.06 10.15
C ASP A 263 -3.79 1.86 11.60
N THR A 264 -4.48 2.50 12.54
CA THR A 264 -4.15 2.34 13.95
C THR A 264 -5.42 2.12 14.77
N ASP A 265 -5.38 1.14 15.66
CA ASP A 265 -6.45 0.89 16.63
C ASP A 265 -6.65 2.07 17.61
N LEU A 266 -5.66 2.96 17.68
CA LEU A 266 -5.69 4.14 18.56
C LEU A 266 -6.52 5.30 17.98
N GLY A 267 -7.00 5.19 16.73
CA GLY A 267 -7.89 6.17 16.11
C GLY A 267 -7.19 7.41 15.55
N ASN A 268 -5.86 7.41 15.46
CA ASN A 268 -5.03 8.45 14.85
C ASN A 268 -4.47 8.04 13.47
N GLY A 269 -5.00 6.96 12.89
CA GLY A 269 -4.74 6.57 11.51
C GLY A 269 -5.30 7.55 10.49
N GLY A 270 -4.95 7.37 9.23
CA GLY A 270 -5.40 8.21 8.13
C GLY A 270 -4.43 8.24 6.95
N VAL A 271 -4.54 9.28 6.17
CA VAL A 271 -3.63 9.53 5.03
C VAL A 271 -2.61 10.58 5.43
N PHE A 272 -1.36 10.29 5.16
CA PHE A 272 -0.19 11.14 5.43
C PHE A 272 0.52 11.46 4.12
N ARG A 273 1.17 12.61 4.10
CA ARG A 273 1.93 13.10 2.96
C ARG A 273 3.33 13.52 3.39
N SER A 274 4.31 13.18 2.57
CA SER A 274 5.64 13.77 2.54
C SER A 274 5.81 14.61 1.26
N ILE A 275 6.58 15.69 1.34
CA ILE A 275 6.99 16.53 0.20
C ILE A 275 8.51 16.61 0.07
N ASP A 276 9.23 15.83 0.84
CA ASP A 276 10.68 15.82 0.98
C ASP A 276 11.24 14.39 0.89
N ARG A 277 10.66 13.60 -0.03
CA ARG A 277 11.09 12.22 -0.33
C ARG A 277 10.95 11.26 0.86
N GLY A 278 9.99 11.50 1.74
CA GLY A 278 9.72 10.66 2.90
C GLY A 278 10.59 10.97 4.12
N ALA A 279 11.30 12.11 4.14
CA ALA A 279 12.10 12.51 5.29
C ALA A 279 11.22 13.05 6.43
N SER A 280 10.12 13.75 6.09
CA SER A 280 9.11 14.19 7.05
C SER A 280 7.69 13.92 6.54
N TRP A 281 6.74 13.80 7.47
CA TRP A 281 5.36 13.43 7.19
C TRP A 281 4.38 14.32 7.94
N SER A 282 3.28 14.62 7.29
CA SER A 282 2.17 15.38 7.87
C SER A 282 0.84 14.73 7.49
N ALA A 283 -0.14 14.78 8.40
CA ALA A 283 -1.50 14.32 8.11
C ALA A 283 -2.11 15.14 6.97
N LEU A 284 -2.78 14.47 6.04
CA LEU A 284 -3.41 15.11 4.89
C LEU A 284 -4.88 15.41 5.19
N GLY A 285 -5.13 16.61 5.72
CA GLY A 285 -6.47 17.13 5.94
C GLY A 285 -7.26 16.44 7.05
N ALA A 286 -8.48 16.93 7.27
CA ALA A 286 -9.45 16.39 8.21
C ALA A 286 -10.72 15.95 7.46
N GLY A 287 -11.62 15.19 8.12
CA GLY A 287 -12.93 14.83 7.56
C GLY A 287 -13.06 13.38 7.10
N LEU A 288 -12.02 12.55 7.21
CA LEU A 288 -12.20 11.10 7.16
C LEU A 288 -13.02 10.61 8.37
N PRO A 289 -13.74 9.51 8.23
CA PRO A 289 -14.44 8.89 9.36
C PRO A 289 -13.49 8.59 10.52
N ALA A 290 -14.02 8.50 11.74
CA ALA A 290 -13.22 8.12 12.89
C ALA A 290 -12.67 6.69 12.73
N ARG A 291 -11.40 6.48 13.06
CA ARG A 291 -10.67 5.21 12.90
C ARG A 291 -10.77 4.65 11.46
N PRO A 292 -10.32 5.41 10.46
CA PRO A 292 -10.44 4.98 9.09
C PRO A 292 -9.42 3.87 8.82
N ARG A 293 -9.89 2.70 8.39
CA ARG A 293 -9.03 1.72 7.74
C ARG A 293 -8.99 2.05 6.26
N ILE A 294 -7.90 2.65 5.81
CA ILE A 294 -7.73 3.00 4.39
C ILE A 294 -7.35 1.76 3.62
N THR A 295 -8.17 1.38 2.67
CA THR A 295 -8.01 0.15 1.88
C THR A 295 -7.47 0.40 0.48
N ALA A 296 -7.63 1.62 -0.05
CA ALA A 296 -7.07 2.01 -1.33
C ALA A 296 -6.69 3.50 -1.36
N LEU A 297 -5.63 3.82 -2.07
CA LEU A 297 -5.19 5.19 -2.38
C LEU A 297 -4.91 5.33 -3.88
N ALA A 298 -5.27 6.48 -4.44
CA ALA A 298 -4.91 6.86 -5.81
C ALA A 298 -4.69 8.37 -5.92
N LEU A 299 -3.88 8.78 -6.89
CA LEU A 299 -3.62 10.17 -7.22
C LEU A 299 -4.23 10.51 -8.57
N GLN A 300 -5.16 11.45 -8.58
CA GLN A 300 -5.76 11.96 -9.81
C GLN A 300 -5.00 13.20 -10.27
N PRO A 301 -4.33 13.14 -11.43
CA PRO A 301 -3.64 14.29 -12.00
C PRO A 301 -4.63 15.42 -12.27
N SER A 302 -4.46 16.54 -11.59
CA SER A 302 -5.25 17.77 -11.72
C SER A 302 -4.49 18.92 -11.09
N SER A 303 -5.00 20.14 -11.20
CA SER A 303 -4.43 21.31 -10.54
C SER A 303 -5.50 21.95 -9.65
N PRO A 304 -5.41 21.78 -8.31
CA PRO A 304 -4.43 20.99 -7.56
C PRO A 304 -4.64 19.46 -7.73
N LEU A 305 -3.57 18.69 -7.47
CA LEU A 305 -3.60 17.24 -7.43
C LEU A 305 -4.72 16.77 -6.47
N GLN A 306 -5.51 15.78 -6.88
CA GLN A 306 -6.49 15.15 -5.99
C GLN A 306 -5.95 13.84 -5.43
N VAL A 307 -6.03 13.67 -4.13
CA VAL A 307 -5.78 12.39 -3.45
C VAL A 307 -7.13 11.73 -3.19
N ILE A 308 -7.25 10.49 -3.62
CA ILE A 308 -8.47 9.69 -3.47
C ILE A 308 -8.16 8.53 -2.52
N ALA A 309 -8.98 8.37 -1.49
CA ALA A 309 -8.85 7.32 -0.50
C ALA A 309 -10.17 6.58 -0.33
N SER A 310 -10.11 5.25 -0.37
CA SER A 310 -11.23 4.41 0.05
C SER A 310 -10.98 3.90 1.46
N TYR A 311 -12.03 3.89 2.27
CA TYR A 311 -11.99 3.35 3.61
C TYR A 311 -13.02 2.25 3.79
N TRP A 312 -12.77 1.38 4.76
CA TRP A 312 -13.69 0.37 5.22
C TRP A 312 -13.56 0.19 6.73
N ASN A 313 -14.69 0.03 7.40
CA ASN A 313 -14.76 -0.27 8.83
C ASN A 313 -15.34 -1.68 9.01
N PRO A 314 -14.51 -2.68 9.38
CA PRO A 314 -14.97 -4.06 9.49
C PRO A 314 -15.98 -4.28 10.64
N THR A 315 -16.00 -3.38 11.63
CA THR A 315 -16.90 -3.48 12.78
C THR A 315 -18.30 -3.00 12.45
N THR A 316 -18.43 -1.92 11.67
CA THR A 316 -19.73 -1.33 11.30
C THR A 316 -20.19 -1.73 9.89
N GLY A 317 -19.32 -2.32 9.10
CA GLY A 317 -19.56 -2.60 7.67
C GLY A 317 -19.58 -1.34 6.79
N GLN A 318 -19.25 -0.16 7.33
CA GLN A 318 -19.26 1.06 6.54
C GLN A 318 -18.07 1.12 5.59
N ALA A 319 -18.34 1.42 4.34
CA ALA A 319 -17.33 1.69 3.33
C ALA A 319 -17.62 3.03 2.64
N GLY A 320 -16.59 3.64 2.06
CA GLY A 320 -16.74 4.89 1.30
C GLY A 320 -15.46 5.32 0.63
N THR A 321 -15.60 6.17 -0.37
CA THR A 321 -14.47 6.77 -1.09
C THR A 321 -14.53 8.29 -0.92
N TYR A 322 -13.38 8.88 -0.66
CA TYR A 322 -13.21 10.30 -0.39
C TYR A 322 -12.12 10.88 -1.26
N ARG A 323 -12.20 12.19 -1.51
CA ARG A 323 -11.15 12.95 -2.19
C ARG A 323 -10.77 14.20 -1.42
N ILE A 324 -9.53 14.63 -1.58
CA ILE A 324 -9.01 15.88 -1.05
C ILE A 324 -8.06 16.53 -2.06
N PRO A 325 -8.13 17.85 -2.30
CA PRO A 325 -7.12 18.53 -3.07
C PRO A 325 -5.81 18.65 -2.27
N ASP A 326 -4.69 18.28 -2.88
CA ASP A 326 -3.38 18.57 -2.33
C ASP A 326 -2.86 19.92 -2.86
N THR A 327 -2.95 20.94 -2.01
CA THR A 327 -2.56 22.32 -2.34
C THR A 327 -1.07 22.58 -2.11
N SER A 328 -0.27 21.61 -1.62
CA SER A 328 1.17 21.82 -1.33
C SER A 328 2.02 22.11 -2.56
N ALA A 329 1.61 21.65 -3.74
CA ALA A 329 2.32 21.89 -4.99
C ALA A 329 2.24 23.35 -5.48
N ALA A 330 1.34 24.16 -4.94
CA ALA A 330 1.15 25.56 -5.36
C ALA A 330 2.19 26.53 -4.75
N VAL A 331 3.00 26.10 -3.78
CA VAL A 331 3.94 26.96 -3.04
C VAL A 331 5.37 26.94 -3.59
N SER A 332 5.72 26.02 -4.50
CA SER A 332 7.09 25.87 -5.00
C SER A 332 7.47 26.82 -6.15
N GLY A 333 6.64 27.81 -6.48
CA GLY A 333 6.91 28.83 -7.51
C GLY A 333 7.49 30.18 -7.01
N GLY A 334 7.78 30.30 -5.73
CA GLY A 334 8.37 31.50 -5.12
C GLY A 334 9.87 31.36 -4.92
N ASN A 335 10.66 31.95 -5.80
CA ASN A 335 12.11 32.10 -5.69
C ASN A 335 12.44 32.86 -4.39
N PRO A 336 13.17 32.29 -3.41
CA PRO A 336 13.66 33.08 -2.29
C PRO A 336 14.90 33.84 -2.74
N SER A 337 14.69 35.09 -3.16
CA SER A 337 15.75 36.07 -3.27
C SER A 337 16.33 36.37 -1.89
N GLY A 338 17.65 36.31 -1.80
CA GLY A 338 18.47 36.27 -0.62
C GLY A 338 18.26 37.38 0.40
N ALA A 339 18.52 37.01 1.64
CA ALA A 339 19.03 37.90 2.66
C ALA A 339 20.09 37.13 3.51
N PRO A 340 21.16 37.78 3.99
CA PRO A 340 22.36 37.11 4.45
C PRO A 340 22.23 36.58 5.89
N ALA A 341 22.85 35.47 6.12
CA ALA A 341 22.99 34.84 7.41
C ALA A 341 23.72 35.78 8.43
N ALA A 342 23.05 36.06 9.53
CA ALA A 342 23.67 36.62 10.70
C ALA A 342 24.26 35.49 11.55
N SER A 343 25.60 35.46 11.67
CA SER A 343 26.32 34.55 12.54
C SER A 343 26.07 34.91 14.00
N VAL A 344 25.55 33.99 14.78
CA VAL A 344 25.56 34.08 16.25
C VAL A 344 26.55 33.08 16.79
N ARG A 345 27.61 33.60 17.43
CA ARG A 345 28.65 32.88 18.16
C ARG A 345 28.08 32.25 19.43
N PRO A 346 28.51 31.07 19.83
CA PRO A 346 28.09 30.50 21.11
C PRO A 346 28.92 31.12 22.27
N THR A 347 28.22 31.61 23.27
CA THR A 347 28.83 31.95 24.57
C THR A 347 28.73 30.75 25.49
N ALA A 348 29.89 30.41 26.06
CA ALA A 348 30.01 29.36 27.06
C ALA A 348 29.70 29.93 28.47
N ALA A 349 29.35 29.02 29.35
CA ALA A 349 29.48 28.98 30.81
C ALA A 349 28.10 28.75 31.48
N THR A 350 27.93 28.06 32.56
CA THR A 350 28.74 27.54 33.67
C THR A 350 27.84 26.64 34.51
N GLN A 351 28.37 25.52 34.91
CA GLN A 351 28.18 24.73 36.14
C GLN A 351 26.87 24.80 36.97
N GLY A 352 26.31 23.62 37.22
CA GLY A 352 26.14 23.11 38.57
C GLY A 352 24.74 23.14 39.12
N SER A 353 24.10 21.96 39.18
CA SER A 353 23.51 21.47 40.42
C SER A 353 22.93 20.06 40.25
N SER A 354 23.21 19.25 41.23
CA SER A 354 22.87 17.85 41.44
C SER A 354 21.38 17.55 41.41
N LEU A 355 20.98 16.52 40.64
CA LEU A 355 19.67 15.91 40.70
C LEU A 355 19.65 14.76 41.71
N PRO A 356 18.61 14.58 42.52
CA PRO A 356 18.41 13.38 43.30
C PRO A 356 17.84 12.26 42.38
N SER A 357 18.47 11.10 42.45
CA SER A 357 18.02 9.88 41.83
C SER A 357 16.74 9.35 42.51
N VAL A 358 15.62 9.40 41.83
CA VAL A 358 14.43 8.64 42.21
C VAL A 358 14.31 7.45 41.28
N VAL A 359 14.58 6.27 41.80
CA VAL A 359 14.34 5.00 41.13
C VAL A 359 12.85 4.63 41.31
N PRO A 360 12.05 4.50 40.24
CA PRO A 360 10.69 3.97 40.37
C PRO A 360 10.75 2.46 40.61
N ARG A 361 10.26 2.01 41.72
CA ARG A 361 10.00 0.58 41.98
C ARG A 361 8.89 0.10 41.04
N LEU A 362 9.21 -0.84 40.19
CA LEU A 362 8.27 -1.65 39.40
C LEU A 362 7.31 -2.36 40.37
N ARG A 363 6.03 -1.98 40.35
CA ARG A 363 4.95 -2.77 40.93
C ARG A 363 4.57 -3.86 39.96
N THR A 364 4.72 -5.10 40.34
CA THR A 364 4.16 -6.26 39.66
C THR A 364 2.63 -6.17 39.68
N PRO A 365 1.93 -6.32 38.53
CA PRO A 365 0.47 -6.37 38.53
C PRO A 365 0.01 -7.74 39.08
N THR A 366 -0.66 -7.71 40.18
CA THR A 366 -1.42 -8.83 40.73
C THR A 366 -2.82 -8.80 40.13
N SER A 367 -3.22 -9.95 39.55
CA SER A 367 -4.54 -10.34 39.06
C SER A 367 -5.07 -9.68 37.79
N LEU A 368 -5.19 -10.47 36.74
CA LEU A 368 -5.99 -10.19 35.55
C LEU A 368 -7.48 -10.13 35.95
N SER A 369 -8.20 -9.11 35.48
CA SER A 369 -9.63 -9.02 35.68
C SER A 369 -10.37 -10.17 34.97
N PRO A 370 -11.50 -10.68 35.49
CA PRO A 370 -12.26 -11.77 34.88
C PRO A 370 -12.63 -11.53 33.41
N SER A 371 -12.81 -10.26 33.02
CA SER A 371 -13.12 -9.87 31.64
C SER A 371 -11.97 -10.13 30.67
N TYR A 372 -10.71 -10.01 31.10
CA TYR A 372 -9.53 -10.30 30.28
C TYR A 372 -9.34 -11.80 30.06
N ALA A 373 -9.65 -12.62 31.08
CA ALA A 373 -9.58 -14.08 30.98
C ALA A 373 -10.63 -14.62 29.99
N VAL A 374 -11.83 -14.04 29.96
CA VAL A 374 -12.89 -14.41 29.00
C VAL A 374 -12.50 -14.01 27.57
N ALA A 375 -11.94 -12.81 27.37
CA ALA A 375 -11.48 -12.38 26.04
C ALA A 375 -10.37 -13.26 25.48
N LEU A 376 -9.39 -13.65 26.29
CA LEU A 376 -8.33 -14.59 25.92
C LEU A 376 -8.88 -15.99 25.58
N ALA A 377 -9.87 -16.50 26.35
CA ALA A 377 -10.49 -17.78 26.09
C ALA A 377 -11.28 -17.79 24.76
N VAL A 378 -11.98 -16.70 24.43
CA VAL A 378 -12.70 -16.56 23.17
C VAL A 378 -11.73 -16.49 21.99
N LEU A 379 -10.63 -15.73 22.10
CA LEU A 379 -9.59 -15.67 21.07
C LEU A 379 -8.93 -17.04 20.83
N ALA A 380 -8.62 -17.79 21.90
CA ALA A 380 -8.08 -19.13 21.80
C ALA A 380 -9.07 -20.12 21.15
N ALA A 381 -10.36 -20.02 21.45
CA ALA A 381 -11.39 -20.86 20.86
C ALA A 381 -11.58 -20.57 19.35
N VAL A 382 -11.53 -19.29 18.94
CA VAL A 382 -11.61 -18.87 17.53
C VAL A 382 -10.37 -19.36 16.76
N ALA A 383 -9.17 -19.23 17.32
CA ALA A 383 -7.93 -19.71 16.71
C ALA A 383 -7.95 -21.24 16.54
N LEU A 384 -8.43 -21.99 17.58
CA LEU A 384 -8.57 -23.45 17.51
C LEU A 384 -9.62 -23.86 16.47
N PHE A 385 -10.75 -23.17 16.38
CA PHE A 385 -11.78 -23.43 15.37
C PHE A 385 -11.26 -23.20 13.95
N MET A 386 -10.50 -22.14 13.71
CA MET A 386 -9.88 -21.87 12.41
C MET A 386 -8.81 -22.93 12.06
N ALA A 387 -8.01 -23.35 13.04
CA ALA A 387 -7.01 -24.43 12.84
C ALA A 387 -7.68 -25.75 12.50
N LEU A 388 -8.76 -26.13 13.19
CA LEU A 388 -9.52 -27.37 12.93
C LEU A 388 -10.23 -27.34 11.57
N ARG A 389 -10.75 -26.17 11.14
CA ARG A 389 -11.36 -26.00 9.82
C ARG A 389 -10.31 -26.15 8.71
N ARG A 390 -9.11 -25.56 8.87
CA ARG A 390 -7.97 -25.74 7.93
C ARG A 390 -7.49 -27.18 7.87
N TRP A 391 -7.45 -27.87 9.01
CA TRP A 391 -7.06 -29.29 9.05
C TRP A 391 -8.08 -30.21 8.36
N ARG A 392 -9.39 -29.93 8.50
CA ARG A 392 -10.44 -30.65 7.76
C ARG A 392 -10.33 -30.46 6.24
N MET A 393 -10.17 -29.23 5.77
CA MET A 393 -10.02 -28.96 4.33
C MET A 393 -8.77 -29.66 3.75
N ARG A 394 -7.64 -29.66 4.46
CA ARG A 394 -6.44 -30.42 4.02
C ARG A 394 -6.63 -31.94 4.01
N ARG A 395 -7.55 -32.48 4.76
CA ARG A 395 -7.88 -33.93 4.74
C ARG A 395 -8.82 -34.30 3.60
N GLU A 396 -9.71 -33.42 3.22
CA GLU A 396 -10.61 -33.62 2.08
C GLU A 396 -9.83 -33.58 0.76
N ASP A 397 -8.91 -32.63 0.59
CA ASP A 397 -8.01 -32.56 -0.57
C ASP A 397 -7.14 -33.81 -0.76
N LYS A 398 -6.67 -34.44 0.32
CA LYS A 398 -5.89 -35.69 0.22
C LYS A 398 -6.72 -36.92 -0.12
N ARG A 399 -8.04 -36.89 -0.02
CA ARG A 399 -8.91 -38.01 -0.40
C ARG A 399 -9.35 -37.96 -1.87
N THR A 400 -9.18 -36.83 -2.53
CA THR A 400 -9.56 -36.64 -3.93
C THR A 400 -8.43 -37.00 -4.91
N TYR A 401 -7.21 -37.25 -4.43
CA TYR A 401 -6.03 -37.65 -5.21
C TYR A 401 -5.39 -38.93 -4.67
N ALA A 402 -6.14 -40.01 -4.52
CA ALA A 402 -5.60 -41.35 -4.44
C ALA A 402 -5.88 -42.08 -5.77
N PRO A 403 -4.87 -42.74 -6.37
CA PRO A 403 -4.94 -43.36 -7.69
C PRO A 403 -5.96 -44.50 -7.77
#